data_7f232981621a5cabf1675beed402f43a
#
_entry.id   7f232981621a5cabf1675beed402f43a
#
_cell.length_a   1.000
_cell.length_b   1.000
_cell.length_c   1.000
_cell.angle_alpha   90.00
_cell.angle_beta   90.00
_cell.angle_gamma   90.00
#
_symmetry.space_group_name_H-M   'P 1'
#
loop_
_entity.id
_entity.type
_entity.pdbx_description
1 polymer ?
#
loop_
_entity_poly.entity_id
_entity_poly.type
_entity_poly.pdbx_seq_one_letter_code
_entity_poly.pdbx_strand_id
1 'polypeptide(L)'
;MKFLLIMKIQQICSSEDSDIAELISVIHQDPMLTANILRSANSPLYGFSREIADINRAVALFGMATIRGFALAGTISKSFKINLEPYGISSAKFMDLAILQNALAFNWCSKINRELLNIISPASFMMDIGKIIIAKELIDSKKSTKFKDELQNISTTNELSKLEIDMVGISSQMVTAQIFKNWNLEPEIAEVIKYSLNPIDAPENLKKHCYILSVISNSINVFGTLLPDQISSTTELLKLYN
;
A
#
# COMPACT_ATOMS: atom_id res chain seq x y z
N MET A 1 -4.73 -20.50 -10.47
CA MET A 1 -5.50 -20.54 -9.19
C MET A 1 -5.37 -19.23 -8.38
N LYS A 2 -4.16 -18.68 -8.15
CA LYS A 2 -3.96 -17.46 -7.32
C LYS A 2 -4.53 -16.17 -7.94
N PHE A 3 -4.41 -15.98 -9.25
CA PHE A 3 -5.00 -14.83 -9.96
C PHE A 3 -6.54 -14.82 -9.90
N LEU A 4 -7.15 -16.00 -9.98
CA LEU A 4 -8.60 -16.16 -9.81
C LEU A 4 -9.08 -15.70 -8.41
N LEU A 5 -8.28 -15.91 -7.37
CA LEU A 5 -8.59 -15.45 -6.02
C LEU A 5 -8.57 -13.92 -5.91
N ILE A 6 -7.57 -13.25 -6.53
CA ILE A 6 -7.52 -11.79 -6.62
C ILE A 6 -8.77 -11.26 -7.31
N MET A 7 -9.11 -11.81 -8.49
CA MET A 7 -10.29 -11.41 -9.26
C MET A 7 -11.58 -11.61 -8.47
N LYS A 8 -11.71 -12.72 -7.73
CA LYS A 8 -12.89 -13.02 -6.93
C LYS A 8 -13.03 -12.05 -5.75
N ILE A 9 -11.96 -11.79 -5.01
CA ILE A 9 -11.95 -10.80 -3.92
C ILE A 9 -12.33 -9.42 -4.46
N GLN A 10 -11.78 -9.04 -5.61
CA GLN A 10 -12.06 -7.75 -6.24
C GLN A 10 -13.54 -7.66 -6.66
N GLN A 11 -14.06 -8.68 -7.32
CA GLN A 11 -15.45 -8.71 -7.78
C GLN A 11 -16.44 -8.55 -6.62
N ILE A 12 -16.20 -9.27 -5.49
CA ILE A 12 -17.03 -9.15 -4.28
C ILE A 12 -17.00 -7.72 -3.74
N CYS A 13 -15.82 -7.11 -3.66
CA CYS A 13 -15.66 -5.80 -3.03
C CYS A 13 -16.11 -4.62 -3.94
N SER A 14 -16.21 -4.82 -5.26
CA SER A 14 -16.65 -3.79 -6.22
C SER A 14 -18.15 -3.82 -6.49
N SER A 15 -18.89 -4.79 -5.96
CA SER A 15 -20.32 -4.91 -6.10
C SER A 15 -21.03 -3.94 -5.15
N GLU A 16 -22.06 -3.23 -5.62
CA GLU A 16 -22.91 -2.37 -4.78
C GLU A 16 -23.62 -3.18 -3.66
N ASP A 17 -23.92 -4.45 -3.93
CA ASP A 17 -24.46 -5.42 -2.97
C ASP A 17 -23.36 -6.28 -2.33
N SER A 18 -22.19 -5.70 -2.07
CA SER A 18 -21.03 -6.44 -1.55
C SER A 18 -21.37 -7.19 -0.25
N ASP A 19 -21.32 -8.52 -0.30
CA ASP A 19 -21.61 -9.38 0.85
C ASP A 19 -20.34 -9.66 1.65
N ILE A 20 -20.28 -9.11 2.86
CA ILE A 20 -19.22 -9.38 3.84
C ILE A 20 -19.04 -10.89 4.06
N ALA A 21 -20.14 -11.66 4.11
CA ALA A 21 -20.09 -13.11 4.33
C ALA A 21 -19.42 -13.83 3.15
N GLU A 22 -19.62 -13.35 1.91
CA GLU A 22 -18.97 -13.91 0.74
C GLU A 22 -17.45 -13.65 0.77
N LEU A 23 -17.02 -12.41 1.10
CA LEU A 23 -15.60 -12.09 1.27
C LEU A 23 -14.95 -13.00 2.33
N ILE A 24 -15.59 -13.14 3.48
CA ILE A 24 -15.10 -13.98 4.58
C ILE A 24 -14.99 -15.44 4.13
N SER A 25 -16.01 -15.96 3.43
CA SER A 25 -16.01 -17.32 2.89
C SER A 25 -14.85 -17.58 1.93
N VAL A 26 -14.58 -16.61 1.05
CA VAL A 26 -13.46 -16.70 0.09
C VAL A 26 -12.10 -16.66 0.81
N ILE A 27 -11.95 -15.82 1.83
CA ILE A 27 -10.73 -15.74 2.63
C ILE A 27 -10.48 -17.06 3.36
N HIS A 28 -11.50 -17.67 3.96
CA HIS A 28 -11.40 -18.94 4.68
C HIS A 28 -11.04 -20.15 3.80
N GLN A 29 -11.26 -20.07 2.48
CA GLN A 29 -10.83 -21.13 1.54
C GLN A 29 -9.29 -21.22 1.40
N ASP A 30 -8.55 -20.19 1.82
CA ASP A 30 -7.07 -20.21 1.84
C ASP A 30 -6.56 -19.98 3.28
N PRO A 31 -6.19 -21.05 4.02
CA PRO A 31 -5.71 -20.94 5.40
C PRO A 31 -4.48 -20.03 5.56
N MET A 32 -3.61 -19.98 4.53
CA MET A 32 -2.43 -19.12 4.55
C MET A 32 -2.81 -17.65 4.36
N LEU A 33 -3.83 -17.37 3.54
CA LEU A 33 -4.36 -16.02 3.38
C LEU A 33 -5.01 -15.57 4.70
N THR A 34 -5.85 -16.41 5.30
CA THR A 34 -6.46 -16.17 6.61
C THR A 34 -5.40 -15.83 7.66
N ALA A 35 -4.35 -16.67 7.78
CA ALA A 35 -3.27 -16.44 8.74
C ALA A 35 -2.50 -15.14 8.47
N ASN A 36 -2.26 -14.77 7.21
CA ASN A 36 -1.58 -13.54 6.85
C ASN A 36 -2.42 -12.30 7.18
N ILE A 37 -3.73 -12.34 6.91
CA ILE A 37 -4.66 -11.25 7.27
C ILE A 37 -4.68 -11.07 8.78
N LEU A 38 -4.86 -12.15 9.56
CA LEU A 38 -4.89 -12.08 11.02
C LEU A 38 -3.55 -11.60 11.60
N ARG A 39 -2.42 -12.00 11.01
CA ARG A 39 -1.10 -11.48 11.41
C ARG A 39 -0.99 -9.97 11.17
N SER A 40 -1.43 -9.49 10.01
CA SER A 40 -1.44 -8.05 9.70
C SER A 40 -2.35 -7.30 10.67
N ALA A 41 -3.57 -7.80 10.90
CA ALA A 41 -4.55 -7.18 11.77
C ALA A 41 -4.10 -7.14 13.26
N ASN A 42 -3.30 -8.11 13.70
CA ASN A 42 -2.73 -8.17 15.05
C ASN A 42 -1.43 -7.38 15.22
N SER A 43 -1.03 -6.59 14.23
CA SER A 43 0.13 -5.72 14.42
C SER A 43 -0.12 -4.74 15.57
N PRO A 44 0.83 -4.60 16.53
CA PRO A 44 0.73 -3.65 17.63
C PRO A 44 0.54 -2.20 17.18
N LEU A 45 0.90 -1.90 15.94
CA LEU A 45 0.77 -0.56 15.34
C LEU A 45 -0.68 -0.08 15.22
N TYR A 46 -1.66 -0.99 15.23
CA TYR A 46 -3.09 -0.62 15.22
C TYR A 46 -3.65 -0.29 16.60
N GLY A 47 -2.93 -0.62 17.67
CA GLY A 47 -3.30 -0.24 19.05
C GLY A 47 -4.47 -1.01 19.64
N PHE A 48 -4.84 -2.16 19.10
CA PHE A 48 -5.88 -2.99 19.70
C PHE A 48 -5.35 -3.73 20.94
N SER A 49 -6.13 -3.67 22.03
CA SER A 49 -5.75 -4.28 23.32
C SER A 49 -6.02 -5.78 23.41
N ARG A 50 -6.79 -6.33 22.48
CA ARG A 50 -7.15 -7.76 22.45
C ARG A 50 -6.79 -8.35 21.10
N GLU A 51 -6.32 -9.59 21.12
CA GLU A 51 -6.04 -10.36 19.91
C GLU A 51 -7.29 -10.52 19.04
N ILE A 52 -7.10 -10.39 17.74
CA ILE A 52 -8.10 -10.59 16.70
C ILE A 52 -7.97 -12.04 16.24
N ALA A 53 -8.85 -12.89 16.75
CA ALA A 53 -8.76 -14.35 16.57
C ALA A 53 -9.41 -14.87 15.28
N ASP A 54 -10.29 -14.08 14.65
CA ASP A 54 -11.03 -14.49 13.46
C ASP A 54 -11.27 -13.34 12.46
N ILE A 55 -11.60 -13.70 11.21
CA ILE A 55 -11.79 -12.75 10.11
C ILE A 55 -13.05 -11.91 10.31
N ASN A 56 -14.13 -12.43 10.93
CA ASN A 56 -15.33 -11.63 11.19
C ASN A 56 -14.98 -10.43 12.09
N ARG A 57 -14.21 -10.69 13.15
CA ARG A 57 -13.74 -9.63 14.04
C ARG A 57 -12.80 -8.66 13.34
N ALA A 58 -11.91 -9.15 12.48
CA ALA A 58 -11.05 -8.30 11.68
C ALA A 58 -11.87 -7.38 10.77
N VAL A 59 -12.86 -7.90 10.06
CA VAL A 59 -13.78 -7.10 9.21
C VAL A 59 -14.55 -6.07 10.03
N ALA A 60 -15.05 -6.44 11.21
CA ALA A 60 -15.79 -5.51 12.08
C ALA A 60 -14.93 -4.33 12.57
N LEU A 61 -13.63 -4.54 12.82
CA LEU A 61 -12.71 -3.52 13.31
C LEU A 61 -12.14 -2.66 12.18
N PHE A 62 -11.70 -3.28 11.11
CA PHE A 62 -10.97 -2.63 10.01
C PHE A 62 -11.87 -2.19 8.85
N GLY A 63 -13.03 -2.81 8.69
CA GLY A 63 -13.90 -2.65 7.51
C GLY A 63 -13.44 -3.49 6.32
N MET A 64 -14.36 -3.68 5.36
CA MET A 64 -14.12 -4.51 4.17
C MET A 64 -12.94 -4.05 3.31
N ALA A 65 -12.82 -2.72 3.08
CA ALA A 65 -11.77 -2.16 2.23
C ALA A 65 -10.36 -2.46 2.75
N THR A 66 -10.14 -2.35 4.07
CA THR A 66 -8.86 -2.68 4.70
C THR A 66 -8.56 -4.18 4.59
N ILE A 67 -9.54 -5.03 4.90
CA ILE A 67 -9.38 -6.49 4.80
C ILE A 67 -9.13 -6.93 3.35
N ARG A 68 -9.78 -6.30 2.38
CA ARG A 68 -9.47 -6.47 0.96
C ARG A 68 -8.01 -6.15 0.65
N GLY A 69 -7.51 -5.01 1.15
CA GLY A 69 -6.11 -4.61 0.99
C GLY A 69 -5.15 -5.69 1.53
N PHE A 70 -5.41 -6.19 2.73
CA PHE A 70 -4.61 -7.28 3.33
C PHE A 70 -4.66 -8.56 2.50
N ALA A 71 -5.86 -8.93 2.00
CA ALA A 71 -6.05 -10.12 1.19
C ALA A 71 -5.32 -10.04 -0.16
N LEU A 72 -5.42 -8.90 -0.85
CA LEU A 72 -4.75 -8.66 -2.12
C LEU A 72 -3.23 -8.68 -1.96
N ALA A 73 -2.69 -7.95 -0.99
CA ALA A 73 -1.25 -7.92 -0.73
C ALA A 73 -0.70 -9.29 -0.29
N GLY A 74 -1.43 -10.02 0.54
CA GLY A 74 -1.08 -11.40 0.93
C GLY A 74 -1.03 -12.36 -0.26
N THR A 75 -1.94 -12.19 -1.23
CA THR A 75 -1.97 -13.01 -2.45
C THR A 75 -0.83 -12.64 -3.40
N ILE A 76 -0.53 -11.33 -3.53
CA ILE A 76 0.60 -10.82 -4.33
C ILE A 76 1.92 -11.34 -3.78
N SER A 77 2.13 -11.23 -2.47
CA SER A 77 3.35 -11.72 -1.80
C SER A 77 3.62 -13.20 -2.04
N LYS A 78 2.58 -14.01 -2.17
CA LYS A 78 2.69 -15.44 -2.51
C LYS A 78 2.94 -15.70 -4.00
N SER A 79 2.51 -14.78 -4.86
CA SER A 79 2.53 -14.96 -6.32
C SER A 79 3.85 -14.55 -6.94
N PHE A 80 4.52 -13.59 -6.35
CA PHE A 80 5.81 -13.06 -6.81
C PHE A 80 6.94 -13.55 -5.91
N LYS A 81 8.07 -13.94 -6.54
CA LYS A 81 9.33 -14.13 -5.82
C LYS A 81 9.89 -12.74 -5.53
N ILE A 82 9.56 -12.22 -4.34
CA ILE A 82 9.97 -10.87 -3.93
C ILE A 82 11.47 -10.88 -3.66
N ASN A 83 12.23 -10.17 -4.48
CA ASN A 83 13.63 -9.86 -4.27
C ASN A 83 13.80 -8.33 -4.34
N LEU A 84 14.04 -7.71 -3.20
CA LEU A 84 14.19 -6.26 -3.05
C LEU A 84 15.64 -5.90 -2.65
N GLU A 85 16.60 -6.75 -3.05
CA GLU A 85 18.02 -6.53 -2.82
C GLU A 85 18.48 -5.12 -3.27
N PRO A 86 18.07 -4.58 -4.44
CA PRO A 86 18.45 -3.22 -4.84
C PRO A 86 18.01 -2.14 -3.84
N TYR A 87 16.87 -2.32 -3.17
CA TYR A 87 16.41 -1.41 -2.10
C TYR A 87 17.04 -1.69 -0.73
N GLY A 88 17.88 -2.72 -0.60
CA GLY A 88 18.53 -3.09 0.66
C GLY A 88 17.56 -3.63 1.73
N ILE A 89 16.36 -4.08 1.35
CA ILE A 89 15.35 -4.60 2.28
C ILE A 89 14.97 -6.05 1.95
N SER A 90 14.59 -6.79 2.99
CA SER A 90 14.04 -8.14 2.83
C SER A 90 12.54 -8.11 2.48
N SER A 91 12.00 -9.23 1.99
CA SER A 91 10.56 -9.38 1.79
C SER A 91 9.75 -9.24 3.08
N ALA A 92 10.29 -9.67 4.22
CA ALA A 92 9.68 -9.46 5.53
C ALA A 92 9.60 -7.97 5.87
N LYS A 93 10.71 -7.23 5.73
CA LYS A 93 10.75 -5.79 5.97
C LYS A 93 9.81 -5.01 5.04
N PHE A 94 9.66 -5.47 3.80
CA PHE A 94 8.69 -4.90 2.86
C PHE A 94 7.24 -5.02 3.34
N MET A 95 6.88 -6.18 3.91
CA MET A 95 5.56 -6.37 4.52
C MET A 95 5.38 -5.54 5.79
N ASP A 96 6.43 -5.43 6.63
CA ASP A 96 6.39 -4.57 7.81
C ASP A 96 6.19 -3.09 7.43
N LEU A 97 6.81 -2.64 6.34
CA LEU A 97 6.63 -1.29 5.80
C LEU A 97 5.17 -1.06 5.35
N ALA A 98 4.59 -2.00 4.61
CA ALA A 98 3.20 -1.92 4.18
C ALA A 98 2.24 -1.85 5.38
N ILE A 99 2.49 -2.65 6.44
CA ILE A 99 1.71 -2.61 7.68
C ILE A 99 1.88 -1.26 8.39
N LEU A 100 3.09 -0.72 8.46
CA LEU A 100 3.36 0.57 9.12
C LEU A 100 2.65 1.72 8.41
N GLN A 101 2.73 1.79 7.08
CA GLN A 101 2.05 2.78 6.26
C GLN A 101 0.53 2.69 6.42
N ASN A 102 -0.02 1.47 6.39
CA ASN A 102 -1.45 1.27 6.57
C ASN A 102 -1.90 1.57 8.01
N ALA A 103 -1.11 1.25 9.03
CA ALA A 103 -1.44 1.59 10.41
C ALA A 103 -1.48 3.10 10.64
N LEU A 104 -0.54 3.85 10.04
CA LEU A 104 -0.58 5.31 10.06
C LEU A 104 -1.85 5.83 9.38
N ALA A 105 -2.17 5.32 8.19
CA ALA A 105 -3.40 5.66 7.46
C ALA A 105 -4.66 5.36 8.29
N PHE A 106 -4.75 4.16 8.84
CA PHE A 106 -5.89 3.70 9.62
C PHE A 106 -6.10 4.54 10.87
N ASN A 107 -5.05 4.74 11.68
CA ASN A 107 -5.13 5.51 12.92
C ASN A 107 -5.47 6.99 12.65
N TRP A 108 -4.96 7.54 11.57
CA TRP A 108 -5.21 8.93 11.20
C TRP A 108 -6.63 9.12 10.63
N CYS A 109 -6.98 8.39 9.56
CA CYS A 109 -8.28 8.53 8.90
C CYS A 109 -9.44 8.14 9.82
N SER A 110 -9.27 7.15 10.71
CA SER A 110 -10.31 6.78 11.70
C SER A 110 -10.70 7.91 12.63
N LYS A 111 -9.80 8.88 12.87
CA LYS A 111 -10.05 10.04 13.74
C LYS A 111 -10.67 11.23 13.00
N ILE A 112 -10.45 11.33 11.67
CA ILE A 112 -10.93 12.47 10.89
C ILE A 112 -12.24 12.12 10.16
N ASN A 113 -12.20 11.08 9.31
CA ASN A 113 -13.34 10.54 8.58
C ASN A 113 -13.04 9.10 8.15
N ARG A 114 -13.82 8.14 8.69
CA ARG A 114 -13.64 6.70 8.37
C ARG A 114 -13.91 6.34 6.91
N GLU A 115 -14.72 7.12 6.20
CA GLU A 115 -15.00 6.88 4.78
C GLU A 115 -13.73 6.96 3.91
N LEU A 116 -12.76 7.79 4.31
CA LEU A 116 -11.46 7.88 3.64
C LEU A 116 -10.74 6.53 3.59
N LEU A 117 -11.00 5.64 4.56
CA LEU A 117 -10.38 4.32 4.61
C LEU A 117 -10.79 3.42 3.44
N ASN A 118 -11.92 3.68 2.79
CA ASN A 118 -12.35 2.89 1.63
C ASN A 118 -11.31 2.93 0.49
N ILE A 119 -10.62 4.06 0.34
CA ILE A 119 -9.57 4.25 -0.67
C ILE A 119 -8.18 4.24 -0.03
N ILE A 120 -7.98 5.01 1.06
CA ILE A 120 -6.65 5.21 1.63
C ILE A 120 -6.09 3.93 2.25
N SER A 121 -6.91 3.09 2.88
CA SER A 121 -6.40 1.88 3.51
C SER A 121 -5.82 0.89 2.48
N PRO A 122 -6.55 0.43 1.45
CA PRO A 122 -5.94 -0.43 0.43
C PRO A 122 -4.80 0.28 -0.33
N ALA A 123 -4.91 1.59 -0.61
CA ALA A 123 -3.86 2.34 -1.29
C ALA A 123 -2.56 2.35 -0.48
N SER A 124 -2.60 2.72 0.80
CA SER A 124 -1.41 2.80 1.67
C SER A 124 -0.75 1.44 1.91
N PHE A 125 -1.54 0.35 1.93
CA PHE A 125 -1.00 -1.00 2.10
C PHE A 125 -0.30 -1.52 0.85
N MET A 126 -0.71 -1.06 -0.33
CA MET A 126 -0.25 -1.62 -1.60
C MET A 126 0.56 -0.65 -2.47
N MET A 127 0.74 0.61 -2.08
CA MET A 127 1.38 1.64 -2.93
C MET A 127 2.81 1.29 -3.36
N ASP A 128 3.49 0.44 -2.62
CA ASP A 128 4.88 0.06 -2.86
C ASP A 128 5.07 -1.21 -3.71
N ILE A 129 4.00 -1.85 -4.18
CA ILE A 129 4.07 -3.11 -4.95
C ILE A 129 4.94 -2.96 -6.22
N GLY A 130 4.92 -1.80 -6.84
CA GLY A 130 5.74 -1.49 -8.02
C GLY A 130 7.24 -1.65 -7.79
N LYS A 131 7.71 -1.47 -6.54
CA LYS A 131 9.13 -1.69 -6.18
C LYS A 131 9.60 -3.10 -6.48
N ILE A 132 8.71 -4.11 -6.45
CA ILE A 132 9.04 -5.50 -6.80
C ILE A 132 9.46 -5.59 -8.27
N ILE A 133 8.76 -4.88 -9.16
CA ILE A 133 9.04 -4.87 -10.59
C ILE A 133 10.28 -4.02 -10.89
N ILE A 134 10.41 -2.84 -10.25
CA ILE A 134 11.59 -1.99 -10.36
C ILE A 134 12.85 -2.75 -9.90
N ALA A 135 12.78 -3.45 -8.75
CA ALA A 135 13.90 -4.25 -8.25
C ALA A 135 14.32 -5.33 -9.25
N LYS A 136 13.33 -6.03 -9.84
CA LYS A 136 13.62 -7.03 -10.87
C LYS A 136 14.33 -6.41 -12.07
N GLU A 137 13.86 -5.28 -12.59
CA GLU A 137 14.47 -4.57 -13.72
C GLU A 137 15.90 -4.12 -13.39
N LEU A 138 16.14 -3.59 -12.18
CA LEU A 138 17.48 -3.19 -11.71
C LEU A 138 18.45 -4.38 -11.65
N ILE A 139 17.96 -5.56 -11.25
CA ILE A 139 18.75 -6.80 -11.21
C ILE A 139 19.06 -7.27 -12.64
N ASP A 140 18.04 -7.37 -13.48
CA ASP A 140 18.17 -7.87 -14.85
C ASP A 140 19.07 -6.96 -15.70
N SER A 141 19.00 -5.63 -15.50
CA SER A 141 19.84 -4.62 -16.16
C SER A 141 21.20 -4.41 -15.49
N LYS A 142 21.55 -5.16 -14.42
CA LYS A 142 22.82 -5.06 -13.66
C LYS A 142 23.06 -3.67 -13.05
N LYS A 143 21.99 -2.96 -12.69
CA LYS A 143 22.05 -1.62 -12.07
C LYS A 143 21.92 -1.63 -10.54
N SER A 144 21.73 -2.80 -9.93
CA SER A 144 21.46 -2.94 -8.48
C SER A 144 22.48 -2.25 -7.59
N THR A 145 23.77 -2.44 -7.85
CA THR A 145 24.85 -1.84 -7.02
C THR A 145 24.78 -0.32 -7.09
N LYS A 146 24.74 0.24 -8.31
CA LYS A 146 24.66 1.69 -8.51
C LYS A 146 23.43 2.28 -7.84
N PHE A 147 22.26 1.67 -8.03
CA PHE A 147 21.02 2.10 -7.40
C PHE A 147 21.13 2.10 -5.87
N LYS A 148 21.68 1.04 -5.28
CA LYS A 148 21.86 0.88 -3.84
C LYS A 148 22.81 1.92 -3.23
N ASP A 149 23.87 2.26 -3.95
CA ASP A 149 24.83 3.29 -3.51
C ASP A 149 24.17 4.67 -3.51
N GLU A 150 23.42 5.02 -4.55
CA GLU A 150 22.68 6.28 -4.64
C GLU A 150 21.53 6.36 -3.64
N LEU A 151 20.86 5.24 -3.34
CA LEU A 151 19.75 5.15 -2.39
C LEU A 151 20.15 5.58 -0.97
N GLN A 152 21.42 5.44 -0.58
CA GLN A 152 21.90 5.82 0.75
C GLN A 152 21.80 7.34 0.99
N ASN A 153 21.75 8.15 -0.07
CA ASN A 153 21.62 9.59 0.00
C ASN A 153 20.16 10.07 -0.15
N ILE A 154 19.21 9.14 -0.28
CA ILE A 154 17.78 9.42 -0.49
C ILE A 154 17.07 9.45 0.86
N SER A 155 16.32 10.52 1.11
CA SER A 155 15.54 10.70 2.34
C SER A 155 14.03 10.65 2.10
N THR A 156 13.55 11.10 0.95
CA THR A 156 12.13 11.26 0.66
C THR A 156 11.63 10.31 -0.44
N THR A 157 10.34 10.06 -0.46
CA THR A 157 9.70 9.28 -1.53
C THR A 157 9.83 9.95 -2.90
N ASN A 158 9.81 11.28 -2.93
CA ASN A 158 9.99 12.03 -4.18
C ASN A 158 11.40 11.88 -4.75
N GLU A 159 12.42 11.91 -3.91
CA GLU A 159 13.81 11.64 -4.33
C GLU A 159 13.99 10.20 -4.81
N LEU A 160 13.40 9.23 -4.08
CA LEU A 160 13.40 7.84 -4.49
C LEU A 160 12.76 7.65 -5.86
N SER A 161 11.61 8.28 -6.08
CA SER A 161 10.91 8.22 -7.37
C SER A 161 11.75 8.79 -8.52
N LYS A 162 12.48 9.88 -8.29
CA LYS A 162 13.42 10.43 -9.27
C LYS A 162 14.56 9.45 -9.57
N LEU A 163 15.15 8.86 -8.55
CA LEU A 163 16.20 7.85 -8.72
C LEU A 163 15.68 6.64 -9.53
N GLU A 164 14.49 6.16 -9.24
CA GLU A 164 13.85 5.06 -10.00
C GLU A 164 13.69 5.45 -11.49
N ILE A 165 13.17 6.67 -11.76
CA ILE A 165 13.00 7.19 -13.13
C ILE A 165 14.34 7.31 -13.85
N ASP A 166 15.37 7.84 -13.21
CA ASP A 166 16.71 7.99 -13.79
C ASP A 166 17.36 6.64 -14.11
N MET A 167 17.09 5.62 -13.31
CA MET A 167 17.69 4.30 -13.49
C MET A 167 16.92 3.40 -14.47
N VAL A 168 15.59 3.41 -14.42
CA VAL A 168 14.74 2.46 -15.18
C VAL A 168 13.63 3.13 -15.99
N GLY A 169 13.52 4.46 -15.97
CA GLY A 169 12.59 5.24 -16.79
C GLY A 169 11.18 5.38 -16.23
N ILE A 170 10.89 4.81 -15.05
CA ILE A 170 9.55 4.86 -14.45
C ILE A 170 9.64 4.74 -12.91
N SER A 171 8.70 5.37 -12.18
CA SER A 171 8.62 5.24 -10.73
C SER A 171 7.82 4.03 -10.28
N SER A 172 8.09 3.55 -9.05
CA SER A 172 7.35 2.43 -8.46
C SER A 172 5.86 2.74 -8.27
N GLN A 173 5.47 3.99 -8.00
CA GLN A 173 4.06 4.40 -7.90
C GLN A 173 3.34 4.29 -9.26
N MET A 174 3.98 4.70 -10.34
CA MET A 174 3.44 4.55 -11.69
C MET A 174 3.31 3.08 -12.08
N VAL A 175 4.29 2.24 -11.74
CA VAL A 175 4.22 0.79 -11.94
C VAL A 175 3.07 0.19 -11.12
N THR A 176 2.92 0.58 -9.86
CA THR A 176 1.80 0.11 -9.01
C THR A 176 0.45 0.47 -9.63
N ALA A 177 0.27 1.73 -10.03
CA ALA A 177 -0.96 2.18 -10.67
C ALA A 177 -1.28 1.39 -11.97
N GLN A 178 -0.25 1.09 -12.77
CA GLN A 178 -0.42 0.29 -13.99
C GLN A 178 -0.77 -1.17 -13.67
N ILE A 179 -0.20 -1.76 -12.63
CA ILE A 179 -0.56 -3.11 -12.15
C ILE A 179 -2.04 -3.13 -11.75
N PHE A 180 -2.51 -2.14 -10.98
CA PHE A 180 -3.90 -2.03 -10.56
C PHE A 180 -4.84 -1.94 -11.77
N LYS A 181 -4.51 -1.10 -12.74
CA LYS A 181 -5.27 -0.96 -13.98
C LYS A 181 -5.33 -2.27 -14.76
N ASN A 182 -4.21 -2.97 -14.92
CA ASN A 182 -4.15 -4.24 -15.65
C ASN A 182 -4.91 -5.38 -14.95
N TRP A 183 -5.07 -5.29 -13.62
CA TRP A 183 -5.82 -6.25 -12.82
C TRP A 183 -7.29 -5.86 -12.63
N ASN A 184 -7.74 -4.79 -13.29
CA ASN A 184 -9.08 -4.24 -13.11
C ASN A 184 -9.42 -3.98 -11.62
N LEU A 185 -8.42 -3.57 -10.84
CA LEU A 185 -8.65 -3.08 -9.49
C LEU A 185 -9.30 -1.69 -9.56
N GLU A 186 -9.91 -1.25 -8.44
CA GLU A 186 -10.63 0.02 -8.40
C GLU A 186 -9.81 1.19 -8.98
N PRO A 187 -10.36 1.87 -10.02
CA PRO A 187 -9.66 2.94 -10.71
C PRO A 187 -9.23 4.08 -9.77
N GLU A 188 -10.05 4.40 -8.78
CA GLU A 188 -9.77 5.46 -7.80
C GLU A 188 -8.53 5.17 -6.97
N ILE A 189 -8.32 3.92 -6.54
CA ILE A 189 -7.13 3.52 -5.79
C ILE A 189 -5.88 3.66 -6.68
N ALA A 190 -5.96 3.22 -7.94
CA ALA A 190 -4.87 3.35 -8.90
C ALA A 190 -4.51 4.83 -9.15
N GLU A 191 -5.50 5.68 -9.34
CA GLU A 191 -5.30 7.12 -9.55
C GLU A 191 -4.73 7.80 -8.30
N VAL A 192 -5.22 7.46 -7.09
CA VAL A 192 -4.67 8.01 -5.83
C VAL A 192 -3.21 7.63 -5.64
N ILE A 193 -2.82 6.39 -5.95
CA ILE A 193 -1.41 5.96 -5.90
C ILE A 193 -0.59 6.72 -6.95
N LYS A 194 -1.08 6.83 -8.17
CA LYS A 194 -0.42 7.53 -9.27
C LYS A 194 -0.10 8.99 -8.93
N TYR A 195 -1.08 9.71 -8.39
CA TYR A 195 -0.96 11.13 -8.07
C TYR A 195 -0.41 11.42 -6.67
N SER A 196 -0.07 10.39 -5.87
CA SER A 196 0.48 10.60 -4.53
C SER A 196 1.83 11.33 -4.52
N LEU A 197 2.61 11.28 -5.61
CA LEU A 197 3.87 12.03 -5.76
C LEU A 197 3.65 13.51 -6.10
N ASN A 198 2.56 13.83 -6.78
CA ASN A 198 2.20 15.19 -7.17
C ASN A 198 0.69 15.42 -7.04
N PRO A 199 0.15 15.55 -5.80
CA PRO A 199 -1.28 15.63 -5.54
C PRO A 199 -1.97 16.85 -6.18
N ILE A 200 -1.22 17.90 -6.52
CA ILE A 200 -1.77 19.11 -7.14
C ILE A 200 -2.39 18.81 -8.51
N ASP A 201 -1.83 17.86 -9.24
CA ASP A 201 -2.29 17.45 -10.58
C ASP A 201 -3.41 16.41 -10.54
N ALA A 202 -3.83 15.98 -9.33
CA ALA A 202 -4.88 14.98 -9.18
C ALA A 202 -6.26 15.53 -9.57
N PRO A 203 -7.18 14.67 -10.05
CA PRO A 203 -8.58 15.01 -10.22
C PRO A 203 -9.17 15.58 -8.91
N GLU A 204 -10.03 16.61 -9.01
CA GLU A 204 -10.51 17.35 -7.84
C GLU A 204 -11.19 16.47 -6.80
N ASN A 205 -11.99 15.50 -7.23
CA ASN A 205 -12.66 14.54 -6.35
C ASN A 205 -11.70 13.58 -5.62
N LEU A 206 -10.47 13.40 -6.10
CA LEU A 206 -9.46 12.52 -5.49
C LEU A 206 -8.32 13.27 -4.80
N LYS A 207 -8.23 14.60 -4.97
CA LYS A 207 -7.15 15.42 -4.46
C LYS A 207 -6.88 15.19 -2.97
N LYS A 208 -7.93 15.21 -2.15
CA LYS A 208 -7.81 14.97 -0.71
C LYS A 208 -7.15 13.61 -0.40
N HIS A 209 -7.56 12.56 -1.10
CA HIS A 209 -6.98 11.22 -0.94
C HIS A 209 -5.51 11.20 -1.38
N CYS A 210 -5.18 11.88 -2.49
CA CYS A 210 -3.82 11.97 -2.98
C CYS A 210 -2.90 12.71 -2.00
N TYR A 211 -3.36 13.81 -1.40
CA TYR A 211 -2.60 14.51 -0.36
C TYR A 211 -2.40 13.64 0.89
N ILE A 212 -3.43 12.95 1.36
CA ILE A 212 -3.32 12.04 2.52
C ILE A 212 -2.30 10.94 2.23
N LEU A 213 -2.38 10.29 1.06
CA LEU A 213 -1.44 9.24 0.69
C LEU A 213 -0.01 9.79 0.52
N SER A 214 0.14 11.00 -0.02
CA SER A 214 1.41 11.71 -0.12
C SER A 214 2.04 11.94 1.25
N VAL A 215 1.26 12.40 2.23
CA VAL A 215 1.74 12.56 3.62
C VAL A 215 2.22 11.23 4.18
N ILE A 216 1.43 10.16 4.03
CA ILE A 216 1.77 8.83 4.54
C ILE A 216 3.08 8.34 3.90
N SER A 217 3.21 8.44 2.58
CA SER A 217 4.39 7.95 1.85
C SER A 217 5.66 8.74 2.17
N ASN A 218 5.55 10.06 2.39
CA ASN A 218 6.71 10.90 2.74
C ASN A 218 7.05 10.86 4.24
N SER A 219 6.12 10.40 5.09
CA SER A 219 6.36 10.27 6.53
C SER A 219 7.22 9.06 6.92
N ILE A 220 7.41 8.12 6.00
CA ILE A 220 8.08 6.84 6.26
C ILE A 220 9.03 6.58 5.10
N ASN A 221 10.34 6.50 5.36
CA ASN A 221 11.30 6.18 4.31
C ASN A 221 11.25 4.69 3.90
N VAL A 222 11.95 4.33 2.84
CA VAL A 222 12.00 2.95 2.31
C VAL A 222 12.51 1.92 3.33
N PHE A 223 13.23 2.36 4.35
CA PHE A 223 13.72 1.51 5.44
C PHE A 223 12.73 1.40 6.61
N GLY A 224 11.57 2.06 6.54
CA GLY A 224 10.55 2.05 7.59
C GLY A 224 10.88 2.96 8.77
N THR A 225 11.69 3.98 8.57
CA THR A 225 11.96 5.02 9.57
C THR A 225 10.95 6.15 9.42
N LEU A 226 10.34 6.57 10.53
CA LEU A 226 9.50 7.75 10.57
C LEU A 226 10.34 9.01 10.40
N LEU A 227 9.84 9.96 9.62
CA LEU A 227 10.47 11.23 9.29
C LEU A 227 9.63 12.40 9.85
N PRO A 228 9.79 12.79 11.13
CA PRO A 228 8.94 13.81 11.78
C PRO A 228 8.91 15.15 11.04
N ASP A 229 10.05 15.60 10.49
CA ASP A 229 10.15 16.87 9.76
C ASP A 229 9.34 16.85 8.47
N GLN A 230 9.28 15.69 7.80
CA GLN A 230 8.46 15.50 6.60
C GLN A 230 6.96 15.46 6.93
N ILE A 231 6.58 14.93 8.10
CA ILE A 231 5.20 14.97 8.58
C ILE A 231 4.74 16.42 8.74
N SER A 232 5.56 17.26 9.35
CA SER A 232 5.24 18.68 9.59
C SER A 232 5.09 19.45 8.28
N SER A 233 6.05 19.34 7.36
CA SER A 233 6.02 20.05 6.08
C SER A 233 4.89 19.61 5.15
N THR A 234 4.59 18.29 5.11
CA THR A 234 3.48 17.76 4.28
C THR A 234 2.11 18.04 4.89
N THR A 235 2.01 18.14 6.23
CA THR A 235 0.74 18.49 6.89
C THR A 235 0.36 19.96 6.65
N GLU A 236 1.33 20.84 6.44
CA GLU A 236 1.05 22.22 6.03
C GLU A 236 0.40 22.31 4.65
N LEU A 237 0.76 21.44 3.72
CA LEU A 237 0.08 21.34 2.41
C LEU A 237 -1.40 20.94 2.55
N LEU A 238 -1.74 20.12 3.53
CA LEU A 238 -3.15 19.77 3.81
C LEU A 238 -3.94 20.95 4.38
N LYS A 239 -3.31 21.87 5.12
CA LYS A 239 -3.99 23.07 5.64
C LYS A 239 -4.37 24.07 4.53
N LEU A 240 -3.68 24.03 3.40
CA LEU A 240 -4.00 24.83 2.22
C LEU A 240 -5.24 24.29 1.48
N TYR A 241 -5.71 23.11 1.84
CA TYR A 241 -6.81 22.41 1.16
C TYR A 241 -8.14 22.38 1.97
N ASN A 242 -8.15 22.88 3.19
CA ASN A 242 -9.32 23.11 4.03
C ASN A 242 -9.70 24.58 4.03
#